data_ab92705d0ffb82002cbb1b11e5e97ce2
#
_entry.id   ab92705d0ffb82002cbb1b11e5e97ce2
#
_cell.length_a   1.000
_cell.length_b   1.000
_cell.length_c   1.000
_cell.angle_alpha   90.00
_cell.angle_beta   90.00
_cell.angle_gamma   90.00
#
_symmetry.space_group_name_H-M   'P 1'
#
loop_
_entity.id
_entity.type
_entity.pdbx_description
1 polymer ?
#
loop_
_entity_poly.entity_id
_entity_poly.type
_entity_poly.pdbx_seq_one_letter_code
_entity_poly.pdbx_strand_id
1 'polypeptide(L)'
;GTCYRYEKSGQLFGLMRVRSMQMNDAHIYCTEDQFKKEFIEVCKMYLKYFEIFGIEKYEMRLSLHDPEKLGEKYVNEPELWIKTEKLVREALQDGSLNYVEIPGEAAFYGPKIDVQVWSAIGREFTLATNQVECR
;
A
#
# COMPACT_ATOMS: atom_id res chain seq x y z
N GLY A 1 15.49 3.11 -7.33
CA GLY A 1 16.36 4.27 -7.11
C GLY A 1 16.88 4.33 -5.68
N THR A 2 17.84 5.21 -5.44
CA THR A 2 18.39 5.43 -4.08
C THR A 2 17.52 6.45 -3.36
N CYS A 3 17.02 6.08 -2.19
CA CYS A 3 16.19 6.94 -1.33
C CYS A 3 16.96 7.31 -0.07
N TYR A 4 16.82 8.57 0.35
CA TYR A 4 17.41 9.08 1.58
C TYR A 4 16.31 9.62 2.51
N ARG A 5 16.40 9.31 3.80
CA ARG A 5 15.48 9.81 4.83
C ARG A 5 16.25 10.35 6.02
N TYR A 6 15.85 11.52 6.51
CA TYR A 6 16.37 12.08 7.75
C TYR A 6 15.70 11.37 8.95
N GLU A 7 16.26 10.22 9.33
CA GLU A 7 15.81 9.47 10.50
C GLU A 7 16.61 9.88 11.74
N LYS A 8 15.91 10.13 12.86
CA LYS A 8 16.58 10.39 14.14
C LYS A 8 17.33 9.13 14.59
N SER A 9 18.49 9.31 15.23
CA SER A 9 19.35 8.17 15.65
C SER A 9 18.61 7.12 16.48
N GLY A 10 17.74 7.52 17.41
CA GLY A 10 16.94 6.60 18.23
C GLY A 10 15.85 5.83 17.49
N GLN A 11 15.59 6.16 16.23
CA GLN A 11 14.60 5.46 15.39
C GLN A 11 15.25 4.43 14.46
N LEU A 12 16.56 4.43 14.31
CA LEU A 12 17.26 3.47 13.46
C LEU A 12 17.13 2.06 14.04
N PHE A 13 16.88 1.07 13.16
CA PHE A 13 16.67 -0.30 13.57
C PHE A 13 17.20 -1.28 12.51
N GLY A 14 18.38 -1.83 12.73
CA GLY A 14 19.03 -2.81 11.85
C GLY A 14 19.00 -2.38 10.39
N LEU A 15 18.56 -3.27 9.51
CA LEU A 15 18.32 -3.00 8.09
C LEU A 15 16.89 -2.55 7.79
N MET A 16 16.01 -2.54 8.79
CA MET A 16 14.59 -2.25 8.59
C MET A 16 14.25 -0.76 8.64
N ARG A 17 15.05 0.05 9.35
CA ARG A 17 14.89 1.49 9.39
C ARG A 17 16.23 2.18 9.27
N VAL A 18 16.55 2.61 8.07
CA VAL A 18 17.84 3.15 7.66
C VAL A 18 17.69 4.54 7.04
N ARG A 19 18.78 5.28 6.95
CA ARG A 19 18.80 6.62 6.34
C ARG A 19 18.99 6.61 4.83
N SER A 20 19.49 5.51 4.28
CA SER A 20 19.69 5.31 2.84
C SER A 20 19.34 3.89 2.47
N MET A 21 18.60 3.72 1.38
CA MET A 21 18.23 2.41 0.85
C MET A 21 18.04 2.46 -0.67
N GLN A 22 18.12 1.32 -1.30
CA GLN A 22 17.62 1.11 -2.66
C GLN A 22 16.14 0.74 -2.56
N MET A 23 15.30 1.38 -3.36
CA MET A 23 13.87 1.12 -3.39
C MET A 23 13.39 1.01 -4.84
N ASN A 24 12.56 0.02 -5.12
CA ASN A 24 11.75 0.01 -6.33
C ASN A 24 10.52 0.87 -6.07
N ASP A 25 10.47 2.02 -6.73
CA ASP A 25 9.41 3.00 -6.59
C ASP A 25 9.03 3.53 -7.97
N ALA A 26 7.75 3.70 -8.23
CA ALA A 26 7.24 4.20 -9.48
C ALA A 26 5.92 4.95 -9.27
N HIS A 27 5.67 5.95 -10.13
CA HIS A 27 4.38 6.61 -10.26
C HIS A 27 3.76 6.17 -11.59
N ILE A 28 2.56 5.58 -11.51
CA ILE A 28 1.82 5.11 -12.67
C ILE A 28 0.66 6.08 -12.90
N TYR A 29 0.70 6.79 -14.01
CA TYR A 29 -0.39 7.68 -14.44
C TYR A 29 -1.29 6.92 -15.39
N CYS A 30 -2.56 6.79 -15.05
CA CYS A 30 -3.55 6.07 -15.85
C CYS A 30 -4.92 6.74 -15.77
N THR A 31 -5.76 6.45 -16.74
CA THR A 31 -7.18 6.84 -16.71
C THR A 31 -7.97 5.90 -15.80
N GLU A 32 -9.18 6.28 -15.41
CA GLU A 32 -10.01 5.49 -14.51
C GLU A 32 -10.34 4.09 -15.08
N ASP A 33 -10.57 4.00 -16.39
CA ASP A 33 -10.81 2.73 -17.09
C ASP A 33 -9.58 1.82 -17.17
N GLN A 34 -8.37 2.39 -17.09
CA GLN A 34 -7.11 1.64 -17.03
C GLN A 34 -6.74 1.20 -15.62
N PHE A 35 -7.26 1.89 -14.59
CA PHE A 35 -6.86 1.73 -13.20
C PHE A 35 -6.87 0.28 -12.72
N LYS A 36 -7.96 -0.45 -12.93
CA LYS A 36 -8.09 -1.84 -12.47
C LYS A 36 -6.97 -2.72 -13.01
N LYS A 37 -6.67 -2.61 -14.30
CA LYS A 37 -5.62 -3.39 -14.95
C LYS A 37 -4.26 -3.08 -14.36
N GLU A 38 -3.89 -1.80 -14.26
CA GLU A 38 -2.59 -1.38 -13.72
C GLU A 38 -2.44 -1.80 -12.26
N PHE A 39 -3.49 -1.63 -11.46
CA PHE A 39 -3.49 -2.02 -10.05
C PHE A 39 -3.29 -3.54 -9.85
N ILE A 40 -4.01 -4.36 -10.62
CA ILE A 40 -3.88 -5.83 -10.57
C ILE A 40 -2.47 -6.27 -11.00
N GLU A 41 -1.91 -5.68 -12.05
CA GLU A 41 -0.56 -6.01 -12.51
C GLU A 41 0.52 -5.70 -11.47
N VAL A 42 0.38 -4.59 -10.73
CA VAL A 42 1.29 -4.28 -9.61
C VAL A 42 1.16 -5.34 -8.50
N CYS A 43 -0.06 -5.72 -8.12
CA CYS A 43 -0.26 -6.77 -7.11
C CYS A 43 0.29 -8.12 -7.56
N LYS A 44 0.10 -8.51 -8.81
CA LYS A 44 0.70 -9.73 -9.39
C LYS A 44 2.22 -9.68 -9.37
N MET A 45 2.81 -8.52 -9.63
CA MET A 45 4.26 -8.33 -9.53
C MET A 45 4.74 -8.61 -8.11
N TYR A 46 4.04 -8.15 -7.07
CA TYR A 46 4.38 -8.48 -5.69
C TYR A 46 4.37 -9.98 -5.45
N LEU A 47 3.31 -10.68 -5.85
CA LEU A 47 3.19 -12.13 -5.69
C LEU A 47 4.31 -12.88 -6.39
N LYS A 48 4.67 -12.46 -7.60
CA LYS A 48 5.80 -13.03 -8.35
C LYS A 48 7.12 -12.88 -7.59
N TYR A 49 7.41 -11.71 -7.02
CA TYR A 49 8.62 -11.52 -6.22
C TYR A 49 8.58 -12.31 -4.92
N PHE A 50 7.42 -12.45 -4.28
CA PHE A 50 7.30 -13.27 -3.08
C PHE A 50 7.61 -14.73 -3.36
N GLU A 51 7.15 -15.26 -4.50
CA GLU A 51 7.52 -16.60 -4.96
C GLU A 51 9.04 -16.74 -5.18
N ILE A 52 9.66 -15.78 -5.89
CA ILE A 52 11.12 -15.78 -6.15
C ILE A 52 11.94 -15.76 -4.84
N PHE A 53 11.50 -14.97 -3.86
CA PHE A 53 12.20 -14.83 -2.58
C PHE A 53 11.76 -15.83 -1.51
N GLY A 54 10.84 -16.74 -1.81
CA GLY A 54 10.33 -17.74 -0.87
C GLY A 54 9.54 -17.12 0.30
N ILE A 55 8.83 -16.00 0.07
CA ILE A 55 7.97 -15.37 1.06
C ILE A 55 6.61 -16.04 0.99
N GLU A 56 6.40 -17.05 1.83
CA GLU A 56 5.16 -17.84 1.84
C GLU A 56 4.05 -17.19 2.66
N LYS A 57 4.42 -16.44 3.72
CA LYS A 57 3.47 -15.81 4.63
C LYS A 57 3.43 -14.31 4.43
N TYR A 58 2.35 -13.84 3.90
CA TYR A 58 2.04 -12.41 3.74
C TYR A 58 0.54 -12.14 3.93
N GLU A 59 0.19 -10.89 4.18
CA GLU A 59 -1.18 -10.39 4.25
C GLU A 59 -1.29 -9.06 3.50
N MET A 60 -2.22 -8.96 2.57
CA MET A 60 -2.57 -7.70 1.92
C MET A 60 -3.61 -6.98 2.75
N ARG A 61 -3.37 -5.72 3.08
CA ARG A 61 -4.26 -4.86 3.88
C ARG A 61 -4.72 -3.68 3.05
N LEU A 62 -6.01 -3.61 2.76
CA LEU A 62 -6.63 -2.42 2.20
C LEU A 62 -6.91 -1.43 3.34
N SER A 63 -6.11 -0.38 3.38
CA SER A 63 -6.27 0.72 4.34
C SER A 63 -7.29 1.71 3.81
N LEU A 64 -8.38 1.88 4.56
CA LEU A 64 -9.51 2.77 4.25
C LEU A 64 -9.41 4.06 5.08
N HIS A 65 -10.11 5.10 4.63
CA HIS A 65 -10.26 6.31 5.44
C HIS A 65 -11.20 6.10 6.63
N ASP A 66 -11.18 7.06 7.54
CA ASP A 66 -12.15 7.19 8.63
C ASP A 66 -13.05 8.41 8.30
N PRO A 67 -14.35 8.21 8.02
CA PRO A 67 -15.25 9.29 7.65
C PRO A 67 -15.35 10.41 8.70
N GLU A 68 -15.12 10.09 9.99
CA GLU A 68 -15.16 11.07 11.07
C GLU A 68 -13.96 12.04 11.05
N LYS A 69 -12.90 11.70 10.29
CA LYS A 69 -11.65 12.47 10.20
C LYS A 69 -11.47 13.19 8.86
N LEU A 70 -12.53 13.31 8.07
CA LEU A 70 -12.51 14.11 6.84
C LEU A 70 -12.31 15.60 7.19
N GLY A 71 -11.39 16.25 6.47
CA GLY A 71 -11.01 17.65 6.73
C GLY A 71 -10.01 17.83 7.89
N GLU A 72 -9.70 16.80 8.65
CA GLU A 72 -8.68 16.77 9.70
C GLU A 72 -7.46 15.95 9.27
N LYS A 73 -7.61 14.62 9.22
CA LYS A 73 -6.56 13.69 8.79
C LYS A 73 -6.60 13.43 7.27
N TYR A 74 -7.78 13.45 6.68
CA TYR A 74 -8.04 13.10 5.29
C TYR A 74 -8.56 14.28 4.49
N VAL A 75 -8.26 14.31 3.20
CA VAL A 75 -8.82 15.27 2.26
C VAL A 75 -10.35 15.25 2.35
N ASN A 76 -10.99 16.44 2.47
CA ASN A 76 -12.43 16.56 2.64
C ASN A 76 -13.17 16.43 1.30
N GLU A 77 -13.15 15.23 0.73
CA GLU A 77 -13.84 14.86 -0.51
C GLU A 77 -14.53 13.50 -0.36
N PRO A 78 -15.65 13.42 0.39
CA PRO A 78 -16.25 12.13 0.76
C PRO A 78 -16.67 11.27 -0.42
N GLU A 79 -17.19 11.85 -1.49
CA GLU A 79 -17.60 11.13 -2.70
C GLU A 79 -16.40 10.51 -3.41
N LEU A 80 -15.28 11.22 -3.46
CA LEU A 80 -14.04 10.73 -4.05
C LEU A 80 -13.47 9.54 -3.26
N TRP A 81 -13.51 9.60 -1.93
CA TRP A 81 -13.11 8.49 -1.08
C TRP A 81 -13.93 7.22 -1.34
N ILE A 82 -15.27 7.35 -1.32
CA ILE A 82 -16.18 6.23 -1.58
C ILE A 82 -15.93 5.63 -2.96
N LYS A 83 -15.78 6.47 -3.98
CA LYS A 83 -15.50 6.03 -5.36
C LYS A 83 -14.17 5.30 -5.47
N THR A 84 -13.11 5.88 -4.93
CA THR A 84 -11.75 5.32 -5.03
C THR A 84 -11.63 4.00 -4.28
N GLU A 85 -12.15 3.92 -3.06
CA GLU A 85 -12.17 2.67 -2.29
C GLU A 85 -12.97 1.57 -2.98
N LYS A 86 -14.10 1.92 -3.60
CA LYS A 86 -14.89 0.98 -4.42
C LYS A 86 -14.07 0.44 -5.59
N LEU A 87 -13.37 1.32 -6.33
CA LEU A 87 -12.52 0.91 -7.46
C LEU A 87 -11.41 -0.05 -7.02
N VAL A 88 -10.78 0.22 -5.87
CA VAL A 88 -9.74 -0.67 -5.33
C VAL A 88 -10.32 -2.04 -4.94
N ARG A 89 -11.47 -2.06 -4.25
CA ARG A 89 -12.15 -3.33 -3.90
C ARG A 89 -12.50 -4.15 -5.14
N GLU A 90 -13.07 -3.51 -6.15
CA GLU A 90 -13.40 -4.18 -7.42
C GLU A 90 -12.14 -4.74 -8.10
N ALA A 91 -11.03 -3.97 -8.11
CA ALA A 91 -9.77 -4.44 -8.69
C ALA A 91 -9.22 -5.66 -7.93
N LEU A 92 -9.26 -5.67 -6.60
CA LEU A 92 -8.83 -6.79 -5.77
C LEU A 92 -9.69 -8.04 -6.00
N GLN A 93 -11.01 -7.88 -6.12
CA GLN A 93 -11.95 -8.96 -6.41
C GLN A 93 -11.74 -9.53 -7.82
N ASP A 94 -11.65 -8.67 -8.83
CA ASP A 94 -11.40 -9.05 -10.23
C ASP A 94 -10.05 -9.78 -10.38
N GLY A 95 -9.06 -9.37 -9.60
CA GLY A 95 -7.74 -10.02 -9.54
C GLY A 95 -7.70 -11.30 -8.71
N SER A 96 -8.80 -11.70 -8.06
CA SER A 96 -8.88 -12.83 -7.12
C SER A 96 -7.82 -12.75 -6.01
N LEU A 97 -7.56 -11.54 -5.51
CA LEU A 97 -6.58 -11.26 -4.47
C LEU A 97 -7.22 -11.32 -3.09
N ASN A 98 -6.60 -12.07 -2.18
CA ASN A 98 -7.03 -12.14 -0.79
C ASN A 98 -6.52 -10.92 -0.02
N TYR A 99 -7.40 -10.22 0.69
CA TYR A 99 -7.05 -9.06 1.48
C TYR A 99 -7.96 -8.92 2.71
N VAL A 100 -7.52 -8.10 3.66
CA VAL A 100 -8.32 -7.62 4.80
C VAL A 100 -8.47 -6.12 4.73
N GLU A 101 -9.57 -5.58 5.23
CA GLU A 101 -9.81 -4.14 5.29
C GLU A 101 -9.47 -3.58 6.68
N ILE A 102 -8.74 -2.46 6.71
CA ILE A 102 -8.34 -1.78 7.94
C ILE A 102 -8.83 -0.33 7.89
N PRO A 103 -9.89 0.04 8.61
CA PRO A 103 -10.38 1.40 8.67
C PRO A 103 -9.39 2.35 9.35
N GLY A 104 -9.33 3.60 8.90
CA GLY A 104 -8.55 4.66 9.54
C GLY A 104 -7.04 4.65 9.26
N GLU A 105 -6.54 3.73 8.43
CA GLU A 105 -5.11 3.57 8.13
C GLU A 105 -4.70 4.07 6.73
N ALA A 106 -5.64 4.60 5.94
CA ALA A 106 -5.35 5.17 4.63
C ALA A 106 -4.34 6.33 4.69
N ALA A 107 -3.68 6.59 3.58
CA ALA A 107 -2.94 7.85 3.40
C ALA A 107 -3.93 9.03 3.39
N PHE A 108 -3.46 10.24 3.70
CA PHE A 108 -4.35 11.41 3.76
C PHE A 108 -5.01 11.77 2.42
N TYR A 109 -4.46 11.29 1.31
CA TYR A 109 -4.86 11.57 -0.07
C TYR A 109 -5.54 10.39 -0.79
N GLY A 110 -5.60 9.21 -0.20
CA GLY A 110 -6.23 8.06 -0.85
C GLY A 110 -6.01 6.72 -0.12
N PRO A 111 -6.76 5.68 -0.51
CA PRO A 111 -6.59 4.34 0.01
C PRO A 111 -5.27 3.74 -0.46
N LYS A 112 -4.82 2.71 0.24
CA LYS A 112 -3.59 1.98 -0.11
C LYS A 112 -3.72 0.50 0.21
N ILE A 113 -2.97 -0.32 -0.53
CA ILE A 113 -2.66 -1.70 -0.16
C ILE A 113 -1.28 -1.73 0.45
N ASP A 114 -1.20 -2.16 1.69
CA ASP A 114 0.05 -2.53 2.36
C ASP A 114 0.18 -4.05 2.38
N VAL A 115 1.36 -4.57 2.03
CA VAL A 115 1.63 -6.00 2.13
C VAL A 115 2.50 -6.25 3.34
N GLN A 116 1.94 -6.93 4.33
CA GLN A 116 2.59 -7.27 5.57
C GLN A 116 3.25 -8.63 5.48
N VAL A 117 4.47 -8.72 6.01
CA VAL A 117 5.24 -9.95 6.17
C VAL A 117 5.74 -10.06 7.61
N TRP A 118 6.15 -11.27 8.00
CA TRP A 118 6.66 -11.51 9.35
C TRP A 118 8.10 -12.00 9.29
N SER A 119 8.94 -11.43 10.15
CA SER A 119 10.29 -11.93 10.37
C SER A 119 10.26 -13.30 11.08
N ALA A 120 11.42 -13.98 11.11
CA ALA A 120 11.56 -15.26 11.78
C ALA A 120 11.22 -15.22 13.29
N ILE A 121 11.34 -14.05 13.92
CA ILE A 121 10.94 -13.83 15.32
C ILE A 121 9.49 -13.35 15.49
N GLY A 122 8.69 -13.40 14.42
CA GLY A 122 7.27 -13.04 14.45
C GLY A 122 6.97 -11.53 14.41
N ARG A 123 7.97 -10.67 14.20
CA ARG A 123 7.75 -9.22 14.07
C ARG A 123 7.23 -8.90 12.68
N GLU A 124 6.18 -8.09 12.64
CA GLU A 124 5.51 -7.64 11.41
C GLU A 124 6.24 -6.46 10.77
N PHE A 125 6.30 -6.46 9.43
CA PHE A 125 6.83 -5.38 8.61
C PHE A 125 6.02 -5.19 7.35
N THR A 126 5.88 -3.94 6.89
CA THR A 126 5.36 -3.63 5.56
C THR A 126 6.49 -3.78 4.53
N LEU A 127 6.31 -4.68 3.59
CA LEU A 127 7.31 -4.97 2.55
C LEU A 127 7.04 -4.22 1.25
N ALA A 128 5.76 -4.06 0.90
CA ALA A 128 5.34 -3.37 -0.32
C ALA A 128 4.09 -2.54 -0.04
N THR A 129 3.93 -1.44 -0.77
CA THR A 129 2.77 -0.57 -0.68
C THR A 129 2.36 -0.12 -2.09
N ASN A 130 1.06 -0.19 -2.39
CA ASN A 130 0.46 0.41 -3.58
C ASN A 130 -0.55 1.47 -3.13
N GLN A 131 -0.26 2.72 -3.41
CA GLN A 131 -1.06 3.87 -3.00
C GLN A 131 -1.85 4.41 -4.19
N VAL A 132 -3.09 4.80 -3.95
CA VAL A 132 -3.99 5.31 -4.99
C VAL A 132 -4.34 6.76 -4.69
N GLU A 133 -4.18 7.60 -5.69
CA GLU A 133 -4.61 9.00 -5.66
C GLU A 133 -5.51 9.25 -6.88
N CYS A 134 -6.76 9.62 -6.65
CA CYS A 134 -7.71 10.00 -7.70
C CYS A 134 -7.96 11.51 -7.61
N ARG A 135 -7.43 12.25 -8.55
CA ARG A 135 -7.68 13.70 -8.73
C ARG A 135 -8.06 13.99 -10.16
#